data_1997f209bde6d7c13ee4680b21764839
#
_entry.id   1997f209bde6d7c13ee4680b21764839
#
_cell.length_a   1.000
_cell.length_b   1.000
_cell.length_c   1.000
_cell.angle_alpha   90.00
_cell.angle_beta   90.00
_cell.angle_gamma   90.00
#
_symmetry.space_group_name_H-M   'P 1'
#
loop_
_entity.id
_entity.type
_entity.pdbx_description
1 polymer ?
#
loop_
_entity_poly.entity_id
_entity_poly.type
_entity_poly.pdbx_seq_one_letter_code
_entity_poly.pdbx_strand_id
1 'polypeptide(L)'
;GPDPSEPIAIDVVSYRPGRRAVLRASQGGAAVYLKVMQPHRSGEIVERHQRLLSAGVPVPEVIAHHQGLVVLAELPGRPLARAVIDEGVDSCRAEDLVALLDRLPASMYGLSLRPPWTDSVEFYAGIVASAVPALGPRLDALVREIREGLAAIEQRIDMRPHDVVHGDFYEAQVFVQDGRVVGLLDIDTVGPGRRADDLA
;
A
#
# COMPACT_ATOMS: atom_id res chain seq x y z
N GLY A 1 7.59 -24.27 -18.71
CA GLY A 1 8.34 -23.39 -17.85
C GLY A 1 9.36 -22.61 -18.66
N PRO A 2 9.95 -21.52 -18.13
CA PRO A 2 10.98 -20.77 -18.84
C PRO A 2 12.18 -21.66 -19.15
N ASP A 3 12.84 -21.41 -20.30
CA ASP A 3 14.05 -22.13 -20.69
C ASP A 3 15.19 -21.78 -19.70
N PRO A 4 15.75 -22.76 -18.96
CA PRO A 4 16.80 -22.48 -17.97
C PRO A 4 18.11 -21.95 -18.59
N SER A 5 18.27 -22.02 -19.91
CA SER A 5 19.42 -21.48 -20.63
C SER A 5 19.31 -19.99 -20.93
N GLU A 6 18.10 -19.39 -20.83
CA GLU A 6 17.93 -17.95 -21.01
C GLU A 6 18.46 -17.17 -19.80
N PRO A 7 19.13 -16.02 -20.00
CA PRO A 7 19.60 -15.21 -18.92
C PRO A 7 18.42 -14.60 -18.12
N ILE A 8 18.58 -14.52 -16.79
CA ILE A 8 17.63 -13.82 -15.94
C ILE A 8 17.94 -12.32 -16.01
N ALA A 9 16.95 -11.52 -16.43
CA ALA A 9 17.02 -10.08 -16.33
C ALA A 9 16.52 -9.64 -14.95
N ILE A 10 17.24 -8.71 -14.30
CA ILE A 10 16.87 -8.16 -12.99
C ILE A 10 16.82 -6.63 -13.09
N ASP A 11 15.64 -6.07 -12.80
CA ASP A 11 15.39 -4.64 -12.79
C ASP A 11 15.05 -4.16 -11.39
N VAL A 12 15.59 -2.99 -11.00
CA VAL A 12 15.23 -2.35 -9.72
C VAL A 12 13.93 -1.56 -9.91
N VAL A 13 12.85 -2.03 -9.29
CA VAL A 13 11.53 -1.38 -9.34
C VAL A 13 11.42 -0.27 -8.30
N SER A 14 11.89 -0.52 -7.07
CA SER A 14 11.87 0.45 -5.99
C SER A 14 13.02 0.21 -5.02
N TYR A 15 13.62 1.27 -4.54
CA TYR A 15 14.69 1.18 -3.54
C TYR A 15 14.55 2.30 -2.50
N ARG A 16 14.45 1.88 -1.23
CA ARG A 16 14.48 2.79 -0.07
C ARG A 16 15.64 2.39 0.83
N PRO A 17 16.74 3.18 0.87
CA PRO A 17 17.95 2.86 1.62
C PRO A 17 17.65 2.47 3.07
N GLY A 18 18.24 1.36 3.54
CA GLY A 18 18.08 0.84 4.91
C GLY A 18 16.68 0.29 5.24
N ARG A 19 15.73 0.30 4.31
CA ARG A 19 14.35 -0.13 4.53
C ARG A 19 13.94 -1.32 3.67
N ARG A 20 13.87 -1.12 2.34
CA ARG A 20 13.42 -2.16 1.40
C ARG A 20 13.96 -1.94 -0.01
N ALA A 21 14.07 -3.02 -0.77
CA ALA A 21 14.19 -3.01 -2.22
C ALA A 21 13.12 -3.91 -2.84
N VAL A 22 12.63 -3.53 -4.01
CA VAL A 22 11.77 -4.37 -4.85
C VAL A 22 12.47 -4.52 -6.19
N LEU A 23 12.72 -5.77 -6.58
CA LEU A 23 13.35 -6.12 -7.83
C LEU A 23 12.36 -6.93 -8.67
N ARG A 24 12.36 -6.76 -9.98
CA ARG A 24 11.66 -7.63 -10.91
C ARG A 24 12.69 -8.55 -11.57
N ALA A 25 12.51 -9.85 -11.40
CA ALA A 25 13.31 -10.86 -12.09
C ALA A 25 12.45 -11.49 -13.19
N SER A 26 12.97 -11.53 -14.42
CA SER A 26 12.24 -12.09 -15.56
C SER A 26 13.12 -13.01 -16.40
N GLN A 27 12.49 -14.08 -16.94
CA GLN A 27 13.12 -15.09 -17.80
C GLN A 27 12.04 -15.72 -18.68
N GLY A 28 12.25 -15.80 -19.98
CA GLY A 28 11.35 -16.50 -20.91
C GLY A 28 9.91 -15.96 -20.90
N GLY A 29 9.71 -14.67 -20.71
CA GLY A 29 8.38 -14.04 -20.63
C GLY A 29 7.65 -14.20 -19.28
N ALA A 30 8.18 -14.98 -18.34
CA ALA A 30 7.70 -15.06 -16.97
C ALA A 30 8.45 -14.06 -16.07
N ALA A 31 7.77 -13.53 -15.07
CA ALA A 31 8.40 -12.62 -14.11
C ALA A 31 7.92 -12.87 -12.67
N VAL A 32 8.78 -12.54 -11.74
CA VAL A 32 8.50 -12.53 -10.29
C VAL A 32 9.04 -11.26 -9.68
N TYR A 33 8.48 -10.86 -8.55
CA TYR A 33 8.94 -9.71 -7.76
C TYR A 33 9.63 -10.17 -6.48
N LEU A 34 10.83 -9.67 -6.27
CA LEU A 34 11.66 -9.96 -5.11
C LEU A 34 11.58 -8.76 -4.16
N LYS A 35 10.87 -8.91 -3.04
CA LYS A 35 10.76 -7.88 -2.01
C LYS A 35 11.79 -8.17 -0.92
N VAL A 36 12.86 -7.37 -0.88
CA VAL A 36 13.96 -7.48 0.08
C VAL A 36 13.74 -6.47 1.20
N MET A 37 13.79 -6.92 2.45
CA MET A 37 13.50 -6.11 3.63
C MET A 37 14.29 -6.60 4.86
N GLN A 38 14.09 -5.94 6.00
CA GLN A 38 14.67 -6.41 7.24
C GLN A 38 14.08 -7.78 7.63
N PRO A 39 14.90 -8.76 8.11
CA PRO A 39 14.48 -10.14 8.31
C PRO A 39 13.23 -10.33 9.18
N HIS A 40 13.07 -9.53 10.23
CA HIS A 40 11.95 -9.64 11.17
C HIS A 40 10.60 -9.23 10.54
N ARG A 41 10.59 -8.52 9.41
CA ARG A 41 9.36 -8.04 8.74
C ARG A 41 8.78 -9.04 7.74
N SER A 42 9.60 -9.94 7.20
CA SER A 42 9.17 -10.84 6.11
C SER A 42 8.01 -11.75 6.52
N GLY A 43 8.00 -12.25 7.76
CA GLY A 43 6.92 -13.11 8.26
C GLY A 43 5.56 -12.41 8.30
N GLU A 44 5.52 -11.17 8.77
CA GLU A 44 4.29 -10.36 8.82
C GLU A 44 3.74 -10.06 7.42
N ILE A 45 4.62 -9.80 6.45
CA ILE A 45 4.22 -9.58 5.06
C ILE A 45 3.61 -10.85 4.45
N VAL A 46 4.26 -12.00 4.65
CA VAL A 46 3.75 -13.29 4.18
C VAL A 46 2.37 -13.59 4.78
N GLU A 47 2.20 -13.37 6.08
CA GLU A 47 0.93 -13.57 6.77
C GLU A 47 -0.19 -12.68 6.19
N ARG A 48 0.09 -11.40 5.89
CA ARG A 48 -0.87 -10.51 5.24
C ARG A 48 -1.31 -11.04 3.88
N HIS A 49 -0.36 -11.42 3.02
CA HIS A 49 -0.69 -12.00 1.72
C HIS A 49 -1.57 -13.24 1.86
N GLN A 50 -1.23 -14.17 2.75
CA GLN A 50 -1.99 -15.39 2.97
C GLN A 50 -3.42 -15.13 3.46
N ARG A 51 -3.61 -14.21 4.42
CA ARG A 51 -4.93 -13.84 4.94
C ARG A 51 -5.80 -13.19 3.87
N LEU A 52 -5.23 -12.29 3.06
CA LEU A 52 -5.94 -11.61 1.98
C LEU A 52 -6.32 -12.58 0.85
N LEU A 53 -5.40 -13.44 0.40
CA LEU A 53 -5.68 -14.47 -0.59
C LEU A 53 -6.77 -15.43 -0.11
N SER A 54 -6.72 -15.86 1.16
CA SER A 54 -7.74 -16.75 1.74
C SER A 54 -9.13 -16.09 1.79
N ALA A 55 -9.20 -14.77 1.85
CA ALA A 55 -10.43 -13.99 1.77
C ALA A 55 -10.86 -13.67 0.31
N GLY A 56 -10.10 -14.13 -0.67
CA GLY A 56 -10.37 -13.87 -2.10
C GLY A 56 -10.03 -12.44 -2.54
N VAL A 57 -9.23 -11.69 -1.77
CA VAL A 57 -8.68 -10.39 -2.21
C VAL A 57 -7.57 -10.66 -3.23
N PRO A 58 -7.57 -10.02 -4.41
CA PRO A 58 -6.62 -10.30 -5.47
C PRO A 58 -5.27 -9.63 -5.18
N VAL A 59 -4.44 -10.26 -4.35
CA VAL A 59 -3.07 -9.82 -4.07
C VAL A 59 -2.07 -10.80 -4.67
N PRO A 60 -0.80 -10.42 -4.89
CA PRO A 60 0.22 -11.34 -5.38
C PRO A 60 0.34 -12.59 -4.52
N GLU A 61 0.44 -13.77 -5.15
CA GLU A 61 0.78 -15.01 -4.45
C GLU A 61 2.21 -14.98 -3.94
N VAL A 62 2.44 -15.49 -2.74
CA VAL A 62 3.79 -15.72 -2.20
C VAL A 62 4.31 -17.05 -2.76
N ILE A 63 5.23 -16.96 -3.71
CA ILE A 63 5.86 -18.13 -4.34
C ILE A 63 6.90 -18.78 -3.41
N ALA A 64 7.69 -17.94 -2.74
CA ALA A 64 8.70 -18.36 -1.80
C ALA A 64 9.02 -17.24 -0.81
N HIS A 65 9.54 -17.60 0.36
CA HIS A 65 10.05 -16.61 1.31
C HIS A 65 11.21 -17.17 2.13
N HIS A 66 12.09 -16.28 2.53
CA HIS A 66 13.17 -16.57 3.46
C HIS A 66 13.41 -15.31 4.32
N GLN A 67 14.30 -15.38 5.29
CA GLN A 67 14.61 -14.23 6.17
C GLN A 67 14.95 -12.98 5.36
N GLY A 68 14.06 -11.98 5.41
CA GLY A 68 14.22 -10.71 4.71
C GLY A 68 13.94 -10.73 3.20
N LEU A 69 13.49 -11.85 2.62
CA LEU A 69 13.13 -11.98 1.21
C LEU A 69 11.72 -12.56 1.07
N VAL A 70 10.88 -11.94 0.28
CA VAL A 70 9.59 -12.48 -0.17
C VAL A 70 9.54 -12.44 -1.69
N VAL A 71 9.27 -13.58 -2.30
CA VAL A 71 9.11 -13.73 -3.76
C VAL A 71 7.63 -13.79 -4.08
N LEU A 72 7.17 -12.84 -4.90
CA LEU A 72 5.78 -12.62 -5.23
C LEU A 72 5.54 -12.90 -6.72
N ALA A 73 4.40 -13.50 -7.03
CA ALA A 73 3.93 -13.63 -8.40
C ALA A 73 3.65 -12.26 -9.02
N GLU A 74 3.84 -12.12 -10.33
CA GLU A 74 3.40 -10.95 -11.08
C GLU A 74 1.88 -10.94 -11.15
N LEU A 75 1.27 -9.77 -10.87
CA LEU A 75 -0.17 -9.58 -11.05
C LEU A 75 -0.53 -9.44 -12.53
N PRO A 76 -1.69 -9.96 -12.95
CA PRO A 76 -2.21 -9.69 -14.29
C PRO A 76 -2.63 -8.22 -14.44
N GLY A 77 -2.80 -7.79 -15.69
CA GLY A 77 -3.25 -6.42 -15.99
C GLY A 77 -2.16 -5.36 -15.82
N ARG A 78 -2.58 -4.14 -15.50
CA ARG A 78 -1.71 -2.97 -15.35
C ARG A 78 -2.19 -2.06 -14.23
N PRO A 79 -1.32 -1.19 -13.66
CA PRO A 79 -1.74 -0.21 -12.67
C PRO A 79 -2.88 0.67 -13.17
N LEU A 80 -3.88 0.92 -12.33
CA LEU A 80 -5.01 1.82 -12.64
C LEU A 80 -4.52 3.23 -13.02
N ALA A 81 -3.47 3.73 -12.35
CA ALA A 81 -2.83 4.99 -12.72
C ALA A 81 -2.47 5.05 -14.21
N ARG A 82 -1.91 3.95 -14.75
CA ARG A 82 -1.57 3.88 -16.17
C ARG A 82 -2.80 3.74 -17.06
N ALA A 83 -3.78 2.94 -16.63
CA ALA A 83 -5.04 2.77 -17.35
C ALA A 83 -5.81 4.11 -17.50
N VAL A 84 -5.86 4.91 -16.41
CA VAL A 84 -6.50 6.24 -16.43
C VAL A 84 -5.79 7.21 -17.39
N ILE A 85 -4.46 7.19 -17.45
CA ILE A 85 -3.70 8.02 -18.40
C ILE A 85 -3.98 7.63 -19.86
N ASP A 86 -4.03 6.32 -20.13
CA ASP A 86 -4.14 5.81 -21.50
C ASP A 86 -5.60 5.77 -22.01
N GLU A 87 -6.59 5.52 -21.14
CA GLU A 87 -7.98 5.22 -21.49
C GLU A 87 -9.00 6.18 -20.84
N GLY A 88 -8.56 7.00 -19.88
CA GLY A 88 -9.42 7.92 -19.14
C GLY A 88 -10.08 7.31 -17.91
N VAL A 89 -11.00 8.07 -17.31
CA VAL A 89 -11.64 7.73 -16.02
C VAL A 89 -12.55 6.51 -16.07
N ASP A 90 -12.96 6.08 -17.25
CA ASP A 90 -13.82 4.90 -17.46
C ASP A 90 -13.04 3.57 -17.39
N SER A 91 -11.71 3.61 -17.18
CA SER A 91 -10.85 2.42 -17.07
C SER A 91 -11.14 1.55 -15.85
N CYS A 92 -11.85 2.08 -14.86
CA CYS A 92 -12.36 1.33 -13.69
C CYS A 92 -13.53 2.10 -13.06
N ARG A 93 -14.53 1.38 -12.58
CA ARG A 93 -15.67 2.00 -11.88
C ARG A 93 -15.30 2.27 -10.42
N ALA A 94 -15.76 3.40 -9.89
CA ALA A 94 -15.52 3.75 -8.47
C ALA A 94 -16.11 2.69 -7.52
N GLU A 95 -17.26 2.10 -7.87
CA GLU A 95 -17.91 1.06 -7.09
C GLU A 95 -17.05 -0.21 -6.98
N ASP A 96 -16.24 -0.53 -8.01
CA ASP A 96 -15.35 -1.69 -7.97
C ASP A 96 -14.16 -1.46 -7.01
N LEU A 97 -13.72 -0.21 -6.85
CA LEU A 97 -12.71 0.17 -5.87
C LEU A 97 -13.25 0.09 -4.44
N VAL A 98 -14.46 0.58 -4.22
CA VAL A 98 -15.14 0.44 -2.91
C VAL A 98 -15.36 -1.04 -2.59
N ALA A 99 -15.86 -1.82 -3.53
CA ALA A 99 -16.08 -3.26 -3.36
C ALA A 99 -14.76 -4.03 -3.08
N LEU A 100 -13.63 -3.59 -3.65
CA LEU A 100 -12.31 -4.15 -3.30
C LEU A 100 -11.98 -3.92 -1.83
N LEU A 101 -12.14 -2.68 -1.34
CA LEU A 101 -11.89 -2.33 0.06
C LEU A 101 -12.84 -3.06 1.02
N ASP A 102 -14.10 -3.26 0.64
CA ASP A 102 -15.11 -3.98 1.44
C ASP A 102 -14.79 -5.48 1.59
N ARG A 103 -13.94 -6.02 0.74
CA ARG A 103 -13.45 -7.41 0.83
C ARG A 103 -12.29 -7.61 1.79
N LEU A 104 -11.71 -6.54 2.34
CA LEU A 104 -10.62 -6.66 3.31
C LEU A 104 -11.14 -7.37 4.58
N PRO A 105 -10.53 -8.50 4.98
CA PRO A 105 -11.13 -9.37 5.98
C PRO A 105 -10.89 -8.90 7.41
N ALA A 106 -11.87 -9.10 8.29
CA ALA A 106 -11.76 -8.79 9.72
C ALA A 106 -10.59 -9.51 10.42
N SER A 107 -10.07 -10.60 9.85
CA SER A 107 -8.87 -11.28 10.37
C SER A 107 -7.61 -10.39 10.39
N MET A 108 -7.62 -9.27 9.68
CA MET A 108 -6.54 -8.27 9.69
C MET A 108 -6.56 -7.36 10.93
N TYR A 109 -7.64 -7.36 11.73
CA TYR A 109 -7.72 -6.54 12.96
C TYR A 109 -6.65 -6.85 14.00
N GLY A 110 -6.10 -8.07 14.00
CA GLY A 110 -5.02 -8.48 14.91
C GLY A 110 -3.63 -8.01 14.51
N LEU A 111 -3.51 -7.30 13.37
CA LEU A 111 -2.24 -6.80 12.88
C LEU A 111 -1.97 -5.37 13.36
N SER A 112 -0.74 -4.90 13.17
CA SER A 112 -0.33 -3.56 13.60
C SER A 112 -1.16 -2.49 12.89
N LEU A 113 -1.73 -1.57 13.67
CA LEU A 113 -2.39 -0.36 13.20
C LEU A 113 -1.37 0.56 12.53
N ARG A 114 -1.68 1.04 11.34
CA ARG A 114 -0.98 2.19 10.79
C ARG A 114 -1.61 3.47 11.36
N PRO A 115 -0.83 4.31 12.06
CA PRO A 115 -1.35 5.61 12.48
C PRO A 115 -1.78 6.43 11.28
N PRO A 116 -2.92 7.15 11.33
CA PRO A 116 -3.32 8.06 10.28
C PRO A 116 -2.27 9.17 10.09
N TRP A 117 -2.21 9.73 8.89
CA TRP A 117 -1.26 10.80 8.56
C TRP A 117 -1.36 12.00 9.50
N THR A 118 -2.57 12.28 9.98
CA THR A 118 -2.85 13.35 10.95
C THR A 118 -2.13 13.17 12.28
N ASP A 119 -1.79 11.94 12.68
CA ASP A 119 -1.03 11.70 13.92
C ASP A 119 0.45 12.07 13.80
N SER A 120 0.94 12.26 12.57
CA SER A 120 2.35 12.54 12.29
C SER A 120 2.61 14.00 11.88
N VAL A 121 1.61 14.88 11.95
CA VAL A 121 1.74 16.27 11.45
C VAL A 121 2.84 17.05 12.16
N GLU A 122 2.97 16.92 13.49
CA GLU A 122 4.02 17.58 14.26
C GLU A 122 5.41 17.09 13.87
N PHE A 123 5.55 15.78 13.64
CA PHE A 123 6.80 15.18 13.23
C PHE A 123 7.27 15.73 11.88
N TYR A 124 6.38 15.78 10.89
CA TYR A 124 6.73 16.32 9.56
C TYR A 124 6.94 17.83 9.59
N ALA A 125 6.12 18.57 10.33
CA ALA A 125 6.31 20.01 10.54
C ALA A 125 7.69 20.30 11.16
N GLY A 126 8.09 19.51 12.16
CA GLY A 126 9.40 19.61 12.81
C GLY A 126 10.57 19.35 11.85
N ILE A 127 10.45 18.35 10.98
CA ILE A 127 11.49 18.08 9.94
C ILE A 127 11.64 19.30 9.02
N VAL A 128 10.52 19.83 8.50
CA VAL A 128 10.55 21.00 7.59
C VAL A 128 11.07 22.24 8.29
N ALA A 129 10.63 22.52 9.53
CA ALA A 129 11.10 23.66 10.32
C ALA A 129 12.60 23.57 10.63
N SER A 130 13.13 22.36 10.85
CA SER A 130 14.56 22.15 11.05
C SER A 130 15.38 22.45 9.80
N ALA A 131 14.84 22.12 8.61
CA ALA A 131 15.49 22.40 7.34
C ALA A 131 15.33 23.86 6.89
N VAL A 132 14.18 24.49 7.20
CA VAL A 132 13.84 25.86 6.82
C VAL A 132 13.22 26.59 8.02
N PRO A 133 14.01 27.11 8.98
CA PRO A 133 13.51 27.72 10.22
C PRO A 133 12.53 28.87 10.01
N ALA A 134 12.64 29.61 8.91
CA ALA A 134 11.71 30.70 8.59
C ALA A 134 10.24 30.26 8.42
N LEU A 135 9.99 28.96 8.14
CA LEU A 135 8.65 28.39 8.02
C LEU A 135 8.05 27.97 9.37
N GLY A 136 8.86 27.91 10.45
CA GLY A 136 8.41 27.42 11.76
C GLY A 136 7.09 28.00 12.23
N PRO A 137 6.93 29.35 12.35
CA PRO A 137 5.69 29.97 12.82
C PRO A 137 4.46 29.63 11.97
N ARG A 138 4.64 29.49 10.65
CA ARG A 138 3.56 29.10 9.73
C ARG A 138 3.16 27.64 9.90
N LEU A 139 4.14 26.75 10.08
CA LEU A 139 3.92 25.33 10.32
C LEU A 139 3.22 25.11 11.66
N ASP A 140 3.63 25.82 12.72
CA ASP A 140 2.98 25.73 14.03
C ASP A 140 1.52 26.19 13.96
N ALA A 141 1.22 27.22 13.19
CA ALA A 141 -0.15 27.69 12.97
C ALA A 141 -0.99 26.62 12.23
N LEU A 142 -0.42 26.02 11.17
CA LEU A 142 -1.09 24.97 10.40
C LEU A 142 -1.34 23.70 11.24
N VAL A 143 -0.36 23.26 12.03
CA VAL A 143 -0.50 22.12 12.95
C VAL A 143 -1.65 22.36 13.93
N ARG A 144 -1.71 23.55 14.51
CA ARG A 144 -2.79 23.94 15.43
C ARG A 144 -4.16 23.90 14.75
N GLU A 145 -4.29 24.47 13.55
CA GLU A 145 -5.52 24.44 12.76
C GLU A 145 -5.97 23.00 12.47
N ILE A 146 -5.04 22.12 12.08
CA ILE A 146 -5.34 20.69 11.84
C ILE A 146 -5.83 20.03 13.14
N ARG A 147 -5.19 20.28 14.29
CA ARG A 147 -5.60 19.70 15.58
C ARG A 147 -6.96 20.21 16.05
N GLU A 148 -7.24 21.49 15.88
CA GLU A 148 -8.55 22.07 16.19
C GLU A 148 -9.63 21.47 15.29
N GLY A 149 -9.37 21.32 13.98
CA GLY A 149 -10.28 20.68 13.05
C GLY A 149 -10.56 19.21 13.40
N LEU A 150 -9.51 18.44 13.73
CA LEU A 150 -9.67 17.07 14.17
C LEU A 150 -10.49 16.96 15.45
N ALA A 151 -10.19 17.76 16.47
CA ALA A 151 -10.95 17.77 17.72
C ALA A 151 -12.43 18.10 17.51
N ALA A 152 -12.75 19.00 16.57
CA ALA A 152 -14.13 19.32 16.22
C ALA A 152 -14.84 18.15 15.51
N ILE A 153 -14.12 17.35 14.72
CA ILE A 153 -14.66 16.15 14.07
C ILE A 153 -14.87 15.04 15.12
N GLU A 154 -13.91 14.82 16.01
CA GLU A 154 -13.97 13.79 17.07
C GLU A 154 -15.15 13.98 18.03
N GLN A 155 -15.58 15.22 18.24
CA GLN A 155 -16.80 15.52 19.01
C GLN A 155 -18.10 15.10 18.32
N ARG A 156 -18.07 14.86 16.99
CA ARG A 156 -19.26 14.61 16.17
C ARG A 156 -19.35 13.16 15.69
N ILE A 157 -18.22 12.50 15.52
CA ILE A 157 -18.14 11.14 15.02
C ILE A 157 -17.15 10.32 15.84
N ASP A 158 -17.36 9.01 15.89
CA ASP A 158 -16.40 8.09 16.48
C ASP A 158 -15.20 7.90 15.53
N MET A 159 -14.04 8.38 15.97
CA MET A 159 -12.78 8.30 15.21
C MET A 159 -11.97 7.04 15.51
N ARG A 160 -12.49 6.11 16.32
CA ARG A 160 -11.79 4.84 16.54
C ARG A 160 -11.71 4.02 15.25
N PRO A 161 -10.68 3.17 15.10
CA PRO A 161 -10.62 2.25 13.98
C PRO A 161 -11.80 1.27 14.03
N HIS A 162 -12.65 1.28 13.02
CA HIS A 162 -13.81 0.39 12.92
C HIS A 162 -13.71 -0.57 11.74
N ASP A 163 -12.82 -0.28 10.80
CA ASP A 163 -12.66 -1.01 9.56
C ASP A 163 -11.28 -1.64 9.44
N VAL A 164 -11.14 -2.54 8.49
CA VAL A 164 -9.85 -2.91 7.93
C VAL A 164 -9.62 -2.01 6.72
N VAL A 165 -8.47 -1.39 6.66
CA VAL A 165 -8.07 -0.46 5.59
C VAL A 165 -6.80 -0.93 4.92
N HIS A 166 -6.56 -0.46 3.69
CA HIS A 166 -5.30 -0.65 2.98
C HIS A 166 -4.19 0.21 3.61
N GLY A 167 -4.52 1.44 3.98
CA GLY A 167 -3.65 2.40 4.67
C GLY A 167 -2.65 3.13 3.77
N ASP A 168 -2.66 2.85 2.45
CA ASP A 168 -1.89 3.54 1.40
C ASP A 168 -2.59 3.33 0.03
N PHE A 169 -3.93 3.49 0.02
CA PHE A 169 -4.77 3.20 -1.14
C PHE A 169 -4.73 4.34 -2.13
N TYR A 170 -4.27 4.06 -3.33
CA TYR A 170 -4.30 5.01 -4.46
C TYR A 170 -4.14 4.23 -5.78
N GLU A 171 -4.34 4.90 -6.91
CA GLU A 171 -4.46 4.31 -8.24
C GLU A 171 -3.24 3.48 -8.69
N ALA A 172 -2.04 3.72 -8.15
CA ALA A 172 -0.88 2.92 -8.52
C ALA A 172 -0.83 1.56 -7.80
N GLN A 173 -1.61 1.38 -6.71
CA GLN A 173 -1.69 0.11 -5.98
C GLN A 173 -2.75 -0.83 -6.53
N VAL A 174 -3.68 -0.34 -7.34
CA VAL A 174 -4.76 -1.13 -7.95
C VAL A 174 -4.36 -1.55 -9.35
N PHE A 175 -4.54 -2.83 -9.67
CA PHE A 175 -4.34 -3.38 -11.02
C PHE A 175 -5.68 -3.66 -11.67
N VAL A 176 -5.79 -3.26 -12.93
CA VAL A 176 -6.99 -3.44 -13.74
C VAL A 176 -6.70 -4.15 -15.05
N GLN A 177 -7.69 -4.91 -15.51
CA GLN A 177 -7.70 -5.56 -16.81
C GLN A 177 -9.14 -5.58 -17.32
N ASP A 178 -9.36 -5.14 -18.56
CA ASP A 178 -10.68 -5.10 -19.19
C ASP A 178 -11.75 -4.39 -18.33
N GLY A 179 -11.39 -3.25 -17.73
CA GLY A 179 -12.26 -2.45 -16.87
C GLY A 179 -12.59 -3.04 -15.51
N ARG A 180 -11.90 -4.11 -15.10
CA ARG A 180 -12.12 -4.82 -13.81
C ARG A 180 -10.88 -4.76 -12.94
N VAL A 181 -11.09 -4.70 -11.65
CA VAL A 181 -10.00 -4.84 -10.66
C VAL A 181 -9.54 -6.29 -10.62
N VAL A 182 -8.25 -6.51 -10.89
CA VAL A 182 -7.60 -7.83 -10.91
C VAL A 182 -6.43 -7.94 -9.93
N GLY A 183 -6.05 -6.85 -9.26
CA GLY A 183 -4.93 -6.89 -8.32
C GLY A 183 -4.89 -5.72 -7.35
N LEU A 184 -4.28 -5.96 -6.19
CA LEU A 184 -3.99 -4.98 -5.15
C LEU A 184 -2.55 -5.17 -4.67
N LEU A 185 -1.74 -4.11 -4.73
CA LEU A 185 -0.33 -4.09 -4.31
C LEU A 185 -0.13 -3.40 -2.97
N ASP A 186 1.10 -3.48 -2.49
CA ASP A 186 1.68 -2.82 -1.29
C ASP A 186 0.81 -2.97 -0.04
N ILE A 187 0.36 -4.19 0.21
CA ILE A 187 -0.52 -4.57 1.32
C ILE A 187 0.20 -4.58 2.70
N ASP A 188 1.38 -4.03 2.77
CA ASP A 188 2.23 -4.02 3.97
C ASP A 188 1.59 -3.28 5.14
N THR A 189 0.66 -2.38 4.84
CA THR A 189 -0.04 -1.51 5.79
C THR A 189 -1.48 -1.92 6.04
N VAL A 190 -1.97 -2.97 5.38
CA VAL A 190 -3.34 -3.46 5.59
C VAL A 190 -3.52 -3.87 7.05
N GLY A 191 -4.53 -3.29 7.69
CA GLY A 191 -4.81 -3.51 9.11
C GLY A 191 -5.98 -2.66 9.61
N PRO A 192 -6.20 -2.61 10.94
CA PRO A 192 -7.28 -1.79 11.50
C PRO A 192 -7.05 -0.31 11.18
N GLY A 193 -8.11 0.41 10.83
CA GLY A 193 -8.05 1.82 10.47
C GLY A 193 -9.43 2.44 10.28
N ARG A 194 -9.44 3.61 9.66
CA ARG A 194 -10.67 4.32 9.30
C ARG A 194 -10.83 4.31 7.79
N ARG A 195 -11.98 3.90 7.31
CA ARG A 195 -12.27 3.86 5.87
C ARG A 195 -12.01 5.19 5.17
N ALA A 196 -12.23 6.31 5.85
CA ALA A 196 -11.96 7.63 5.31
C ALA A 196 -10.49 7.84 4.93
N ASP A 197 -9.55 7.15 5.58
CA ASP A 197 -8.12 7.28 5.31
C ASP A 197 -7.73 6.63 3.94
N ASP A 198 -8.53 5.67 3.44
CA ASP A 198 -8.34 5.05 2.12
C ASP A 198 -9.13 5.78 1.01
N LEU A 199 -10.13 6.60 1.36
CA LEU A 199 -11.02 7.26 0.39
C LEU A 199 -10.72 8.75 0.20
N ALA A 200 -9.77 9.31 0.99
CA ALA A 200 -9.32 10.69 0.91
C ALA A 200 -8.12 10.83 -0.05
#